data_5a1103f662648c124f897d1ad51215fa
#
_entry.id   5a1103f662648c124f897d1ad51215fa
#
_cell.length_a   1.000
_cell.length_b   1.000
_cell.length_c   1.000
_cell.angle_alpha   90.00
_cell.angle_beta   90.00
_cell.angle_gamma   90.00
#
_symmetry.space_group_name_H-M   'P 1'
#
loop_
_entity.id
_entity.type
_entity.pdbx_description
1 polymer ?
#
loop_
_entity_poly.entity_id
_entity_poly.type
_entity_poly.pdbx_seq_one_letter_code
_entity_poly.pdbx_strand_id
1 'polypeptide(L)'
;HLVSMVNDILDMNKLETEQFVENDIPFNLAEVLNRVNTDQQMQAGKKKIDYVVDWEKSELNHMYLTGNPVYIEKLLTVITDNAVKFTKPGGNVSVWCREISEDDERAVYEFGCSDNGIGMSEEFAGHAFEMFSQENKTSRTQYEGTGLGLAIAKKITERLGGTIKIKSKKGCGTTVIMTIPFKTGVQNLMQYTENVNTESTEDIPLEGLHALIAEDNELNLEIAKFMLEEKGICVECAADGKEAFEKFKESEPGYYDVIFMDIMMPYMN
;
A
#
# COMPACT_ATOMS: atom_id res chain seq x y z
N HIS A 1 18.85 -3.67 -0.98
CA HIS A 1 19.17 -2.53 -0.11
C HIS A 1 19.32 -1.23 -0.90
N LEU A 2 20.21 -1.17 -1.93
CA LEU A 2 20.38 0.02 -2.76
C LEU A 2 19.09 0.42 -3.49
N VAL A 3 18.41 -0.55 -4.09
CA VAL A 3 17.11 -0.36 -4.77
C VAL A 3 16.05 0.18 -3.81
N SER A 4 15.95 -0.38 -2.61
CA SER A 4 15.03 0.13 -1.57
C SER A 4 15.35 1.59 -1.20
N MET A 5 16.62 1.95 -1.06
CA MET A 5 17.04 3.31 -0.74
C MET A 5 16.71 4.30 -1.88
N VAL A 6 16.94 3.89 -3.12
CA VAL A 6 16.58 4.70 -4.30
C VAL A 6 15.07 4.92 -4.36
N ASN A 7 14.28 3.88 -4.14
CA ASN A 7 12.82 3.99 -4.11
C ASN A 7 12.34 4.90 -2.97
N ASP A 8 12.91 4.78 -1.78
CA ASP A 8 12.58 5.66 -0.65
C ASP A 8 12.88 7.14 -0.96
N ILE A 9 13.99 7.41 -1.65
CA ILE A 9 14.36 8.78 -2.08
C ILE A 9 13.41 9.29 -3.17
N LEU A 10 13.04 8.45 -4.13
CA LEU A 10 12.08 8.81 -5.18
C LEU A 10 10.68 9.08 -4.58
N ASP A 11 10.23 8.24 -3.64
CA ASP A 11 8.97 8.45 -2.94
C ASP A 11 9.00 9.77 -2.15
N MET A 12 10.11 10.07 -1.46
CA MET A 12 10.25 11.33 -0.75
C MET A 12 10.19 12.54 -1.68
N ASN A 13 10.85 12.44 -2.84
CA ASN A 13 10.84 13.51 -3.84
C ASN A 13 9.43 13.74 -4.42
N LYS A 14 8.68 12.65 -4.73
CA LYS A 14 7.28 12.72 -5.15
C LYS A 14 6.40 13.38 -4.08
N LEU A 15 6.65 13.09 -2.80
CA LEU A 15 5.91 13.68 -1.69
C LEU A 15 6.28 15.16 -1.43
N GLU A 16 7.45 15.64 -1.84
CA GLU A 16 7.86 17.04 -1.72
C GLU A 16 7.41 17.92 -2.89
N THR A 17 7.33 17.34 -4.08
CA THR A 17 6.87 18.03 -5.28
C THR A 17 5.34 18.06 -5.34
N GLU A 18 4.77 18.94 -6.19
CA GLU A 18 3.33 18.99 -6.48
C GLU A 18 2.81 17.75 -7.23
N GLN A 19 3.70 16.79 -7.52
CA GLN A 19 3.37 15.48 -8.08
C GLN A 19 2.77 14.49 -7.07
N PHE A 20 2.49 14.93 -5.84
CA PHE A 20 1.56 14.21 -4.98
C PHE A 20 0.18 14.25 -5.65
N VAL A 21 -0.07 13.24 -6.46
CA VAL A 21 -1.36 13.11 -7.14
C VAL A 21 -2.38 12.77 -6.07
N GLU A 22 -3.28 13.71 -5.79
CA GLU A 22 -4.53 13.42 -5.07
C GLU A 22 -5.39 12.51 -5.97
N ASN A 23 -4.96 11.27 -6.17
CA ASN A 23 -5.82 10.25 -6.73
C ASN A 23 -6.78 9.79 -5.63
N ASP A 24 -7.74 10.65 -5.34
CA ASP A 24 -8.86 10.33 -4.49
C ASP A 24 -9.76 9.34 -5.25
N ILE A 25 -9.50 8.06 -5.09
CA ILE A 25 -10.32 6.98 -5.64
C ILE A 25 -11.12 6.31 -4.52
N PRO A 26 -12.31 5.78 -4.82
CA PRO A 26 -13.02 4.90 -3.91
C PRO A 26 -12.19 3.64 -3.63
N PHE A 27 -12.08 3.24 -2.36
CA PHE A 27 -11.39 2.01 -1.98
C PHE A 27 -12.03 1.38 -0.73
N ASN A 28 -11.80 0.08 -0.56
CA ASN A 28 -12.20 -0.67 0.61
C ASN A 28 -11.04 -0.73 1.61
N LEU A 29 -11.20 -0.07 2.77
CA LEU A 29 -10.17 -0.03 3.81
C LEU A 29 -9.83 -1.43 4.35
N ALA A 30 -10.83 -2.31 4.50
CA ALA A 30 -10.60 -3.66 4.99
C ALA A 30 -9.67 -4.47 4.08
N GLU A 31 -9.74 -4.27 2.76
CA GLU A 31 -8.85 -4.94 1.80
C GLU A 31 -7.40 -4.46 1.96
N VAL A 32 -7.20 -3.16 2.14
CA VAL A 32 -5.85 -2.59 2.38
C VAL A 32 -5.26 -3.14 3.68
N LEU A 33 -6.06 -3.12 4.77
CA LEU A 33 -5.65 -3.67 6.06
C LEU A 33 -5.30 -5.17 5.97
N ASN A 34 -6.12 -5.95 5.28
CA ASN A 34 -5.90 -7.39 5.12
C ASN A 34 -4.61 -7.68 4.35
N ARG A 35 -4.34 -6.97 3.23
CA ARG A 35 -3.09 -7.15 2.49
C ARG A 35 -1.87 -6.91 3.37
N VAL A 36 -1.80 -5.74 4.01
CA VAL A 36 -0.66 -5.40 4.87
C VAL A 36 -0.50 -6.42 6.00
N ASN A 37 -1.60 -6.77 6.69
CA ASN A 37 -1.52 -7.67 7.84
C ASN A 37 -1.12 -9.10 7.42
N THR A 38 -1.58 -9.61 6.27
CA THR A 38 -1.19 -10.92 5.76
C THR A 38 0.32 -11.00 5.53
N ASP A 39 0.89 -10.00 4.88
CA ASP A 39 2.33 -9.95 4.61
C ASP A 39 3.13 -9.84 5.90
N GLN A 40 2.68 -9.01 6.83
CA GLN A 40 3.36 -8.80 8.10
C GLN A 40 3.27 -10.01 9.04
N GLN A 41 2.14 -10.71 9.07
CA GLN A 41 2.00 -11.97 9.81
C GLN A 41 2.97 -13.05 9.31
N MET A 42 3.14 -13.13 7.98
CA MET A 42 4.11 -14.07 7.40
C MET A 42 5.56 -13.72 7.80
N GLN A 43 5.93 -12.45 7.77
CA GLN A 43 7.26 -12.00 8.17
C GLN A 43 7.51 -12.18 9.68
N ALA A 44 6.54 -11.83 10.51
CA ALA A 44 6.57 -12.03 11.96
C ALA A 44 6.70 -13.51 12.31
N GLY A 45 5.95 -14.39 11.63
CA GLY A 45 6.04 -15.84 11.81
C GLY A 45 7.44 -16.39 11.54
N LYS A 46 8.11 -15.93 10.47
CA LYS A 46 9.51 -16.29 10.17
C LYS A 46 10.48 -15.91 11.31
N LYS A 47 10.19 -14.82 12.01
CA LYS A 47 10.98 -14.34 13.17
C LYS A 47 10.51 -14.88 14.52
N LYS A 48 9.44 -15.67 14.55
CA LYS A 48 8.79 -16.15 15.79
C LYS A 48 8.32 -15.00 16.68
N ILE A 49 7.74 -13.98 16.07
CA ILE A 49 7.09 -12.85 16.73
C ILE A 49 5.59 -13.11 16.74
N ASP A 50 4.94 -12.87 17.89
CA ASP A 50 3.49 -12.89 18.01
C ASP A 50 2.92 -11.60 17.41
N TYR A 51 2.18 -11.72 16.30
CA TYR A 51 1.59 -10.59 15.57
C TYR A 51 0.08 -10.62 15.75
N VAL A 52 -0.43 -9.70 16.54
CA VAL A 52 -1.85 -9.60 16.92
C VAL A 52 -2.52 -8.49 16.14
N VAL A 53 -3.61 -8.82 15.46
CA VAL A 53 -4.46 -7.87 14.76
C VAL A 53 -5.71 -7.62 15.60
N ASP A 54 -5.87 -6.38 16.07
CA ASP A 54 -6.96 -5.93 16.95
C ASP A 54 -7.86 -4.95 16.17
N TRP A 55 -8.62 -5.47 15.21
CA TRP A 55 -9.73 -4.79 14.57
C TRP A 55 -10.69 -5.80 13.94
N GLU A 56 -11.97 -5.49 13.98
CA GLU A 56 -13.02 -6.27 13.33
C GLU A 56 -13.77 -5.42 12.31
N LYS A 57 -14.19 -6.05 11.22
CA LYS A 57 -14.97 -5.40 10.17
C LYS A 57 -16.26 -4.77 10.72
N SER A 58 -16.84 -5.36 11.76
CA SER A 58 -18.05 -4.90 12.44
C SER A 58 -17.87 -3.62 13.28
N GLU A 59 -16.63 -3.23 13.56
CA GLU A 59 -16.31 -2.03 14.35
C GLU A 59 -16.05 -0.78 13.48
N LEU A 60 -16.03 -0.97 12.14
CA LEU A 60 -15.84 0.12 11.19
C LEU A 60 -17.16 0.42 10.48
N ASN A 61 -17.75 1.57 10.75
CA ASN A 61 -19.04 1.99 10.15
C ASN A 61 -18.86 2.30 8.65
N HIS A 62 -17.72 2.88 8.27
CA HIS A 62 -17.42 3.27 6.89
C HIS A 62 -16.20 2.55 6.36
N MET A 63 -16.40 1.40 5.71
CA MET A 63 -15.27 0.68 5.08
C MET A 63 -14.92 1.19 3.69
N TYR A 64 -15.89 1.74 2.99
CA TYR A 64 -15.69 2.33 1.67
C TYR A 64 -15.40 3.81 1.81
N LEU A 65 -14.18 4.18 1.49
CA LEU A 65 -13.63 5.51 1.68
C LEU A 65 -13.13 6.06 0.34
N THR A 66 -12.99 7.38 0.27
CA THR A 66 -12.34 8.04 -0.86
C THR A 66 -10.98 8.56 -0.42
N GLY A 67 -9.96 8.23 -1.16
CA GLY A 67 -8.57 8.61 -0.88
C GLY A 67 -7.57 7.88 -1.77
N ASN A 68 -6.32 7.84 -1.35
CA ASN A 68 -5.26 7.13 -2.07
C ASN A 68 -4.85 5.84 -1.31
N PRO A 69 -5.36 4.65 -1.70
CA PRO A 69 -5.08 3.40 -1.01
C PRO A 69 -3.58 3.02 -1.05
N VAL A 70 -2.84 3.42 -2.09
CA VAL A 70 -1.40 3.13 -2.22
C VAL A 70 -0.60 3.83 -1.12
N TYR A 71 -0.94 5.07 -0.80
CA TYR A 71 -0.28 5.79 0.30
C TYR A 71 -0.67 5.23 1.67
N ILE A 72 -1.92 4.79 1.85
CA ILE A 72 -2.35 4.14 3.10
C ILE A 72 -1.61 2.81 3.28
N GLU A 73 -1.53 1.99 2.24
CA GLU A 73 -0.79 0.73 2.26
C GLU A 73 0.70 0.96 2.58
N LYS A 74 1.34 1.92 1.90
CA LYS A 74 2.74 2.29 2.14
C LYS A 74 2.97 2.75 3.58
N LEU A 75 2.08 3.60 4.09
CA LEU A 75 2.13 4.12 5.46
C LEU A 75 2.07 2.99 6.49
N LEU A 76 1.06 2.12 6.37
CA LEU A 76 0.88 0.98 7.27
C LEU A 76 2.04 0.00 7.18
N THR A 77 2.52 -0.30 5.97
CA THR A 77 3.67 -1.19 5.75
C THR A 77 4.92 -0.66 6.44
N VAL A 78 5.24 0.62 6.27
CA VAL A 78 6.43 1.23 6.90
C VAL A 78 6.39 1.11 8.42
N ILE A 79 5.24 1.34 9.04
CA ILE A 79 5.11 1.30 10.50
C ILE A 79 5.18 -0.15 11.01
N THR A 80 4.49 -1.07 10.37
CA THR A 80 4.46 -2.49 10.77
C THR A 80 5.79 -3.19 10.47
N ASP A 81 6.45 -2.89 9.36
CA ASP A 81 7.81 -3.36 9.07
C ASP A 81 8.80 -2.96 10.16
N ASN A 82 8.75 -1.70 10.61
CA ASN A 82 9.60 -1.25 11.70
C ASN A 82 9.31 -2.03 12.99
N ALA A 83 8.06 -2.23 13.35
CA ALA A 83 7.68 -3.01 14.54
C ALA A 83 8.21 -4.45 14.47
N VAL A 84 7.98 -5.16 13.36
CA VAL A 84 8.49 -6.53 13.15
C VAL A 84 10.01 -6.57 13.10
N LYS A 85 10.64 -5.56 12.47
CA LYS A 85 12.09 -5.46 12.33
C LYS A 85 12.79 -5.33 13.67
N PHE A 86 12.30 -4.44 14.54
CA PHE A 86 12.95 -4.08 15.81
C PHE A 86 12.47 -4.91 16.99
N THR A 87 11.52 -5.83 16.80
CA THR A 87 11.10 -6.80 17.79
C THR A 87 11.98 -8.03 17.73
N LYS A 88 12.35 -8.56 18.92
CA LYS A 88 13.15 -9.78 19.04
C LYS A 88 12.27 -11.03 18.88
N PRO A 89 12.85 -12.18 18.49
CA PRO A 89 12.13 -13.46 18.52
C PRO A 89 11.50 -13.72 19.90
N GLY A 90 10.23 -14.16 19.89
CA GLY A 90 9.41 -14.32 21.09
C GLY A 90 8.77 -13.04 21.62
N GLY A 91 8.95 -11.91 20.90
CA GLY A 91 8.28 -10.67 21.22
C GLY A 91 6.88 -10.60 20.61
N ASN A 92 6.22 -9.45 20.82
CA ASN A 92 4.85 -9.20 20.39
C ASN A 92 4.77 -7.89 19.59
N VAL A 93 3.95 -7.91 18.54
CA VAL A 93 3.53 -6.73 17.78
C VAL A 93 2.00 -6.75 17.74
N SER A 94 1.37 -5.65 18.11
CA SER A 94 -0.08 -5.46 18.05
C SER A 94 -0.42 -4.30 17.14
N VAL A 95 -1.36 -4.52 16.22
CA VAL A 95 -1.86 -3.50 15.30
C VAL A 95 -3.37 -3.34 15.46
N TRP A 96 -3.86 -2.10 15.36
CA TRP A 96 -5.28 -1.81 15.44
C TRP A 96 -5.70 -0.75 14.42
N CYS A 97 -7.00 -0.78 14.10
CA CYS A 97 -7.67 0.24 13.32
C CYS A 97 -9.01 0.54 13.98
N ARG A 98 -9.30 1.81 14.22
CA ARG A 98 -10.55 2.26 14.87
C ARG A 98 -11.09 3.50 14.19
N GLU A 99 -12.37 3.51 13.95
CA GLU A 99 -13.07 4.73 13.56
C GLU A 99 -13.37 5.55 14.82
N ILE A 100 -12.77 6.74 14.94
CA ILE A 100 -12.81 7.53 16.18
C ILE A 100 -13.76 8.73 16.11
N SER A 101 -14.15 9.14 14.93
CA SER A 101 -15.08 10.24 14.68
C SER A 101 -15.67 10.09 13.29
N GLU A 102 -16.95 10.41 13.16
CA GLU A 102 -17.68 10.42 11.89
C GLU A 102 -18.60 11.63 11.80
N ASP A 103 -18.80 12.12 10.59
CA ASP A 103 -19.91 12.94 10.18
C ASP A 103 -20.42 12.45 8.81
N ASP A 104 -21.47 13.07 8.26
CA ASP A 104 -22.10 12.60 7.01
C ASP A 104 -21.14 12.64 5.79
N GLU A 105 -20.03 13.36 5.87
CA GLU A 105 -19.09 13.57 4.76
C GLU A 105 -17.69 13.02 5.04
N ARG A 106 -17.33 12.80 6.31
CA ARG A 106 -15.97 12.41 6.72
C ARG A 106 -15.98 11.40 7.88
N ALA A 107 -15.04 10.49 7.82
CA ALA A 107 -14.70 9.60 8.93
C ALA A 107 -13.22 9.77 9.29
N VAL A 108 -12.90 9.78 10.58
CA VAL A 108 -11.53 9.85 11.08
C VAL A 108 -11.15 8.50 11.65
N TYR A 109 -10.07 7.95 11.13
CA TYR A 109 -9.54 6.66 11.55
C TYR A 109 -8.26 6.83 12.36
N GLU A 110 -8.17 6.09 13.46
CA GLU A 110 -6.95 5.87 14.20
C GLU A 110 -6.34 4.52 13.77
N PHE A 111 -5.13 4.56 13.28
CA PHE A 111 -4.30 3.38 13.01
C PHE A 111 -3.18 3.34 14.04
N GLY A 112 -2.96 2.20 14.66
CA GLY A 112 -1.90 2.06 15.62
C GLY A 112 -1.11 0.78 15.44
N CYS A 113 0.17 0.85 15.83
CA CYS A 113 1.06 -0.30 15.91
C CYS A 113 1.91 -0.16 17.17
N SER A 114 1.93 -1.22 17.99
CA SER A 114 2.71 -1.29 19.22
C SER A 114 3.57 -2.54 19.23
N ASP A 115 4.83 -2.40 19.60
CA ASP A 115 5.77 -3.49 19.76
C ASP A 115 6.42 -3.48 21.16
N ASN A 116 6.92 -4.63 21.59
CA ASN A 116 7.76 -4.77 22.81
C ASN A 116 9.23 -4.95 22.45
N GLY A 117 9.68 -4.39 21.36
CA GLY A 117 11.05 -4.47 20.84
C GLY A 117 12.08 -3.68 21.63
N ILE A 118 13.16 -3.31 20.94
CA ILE A 118 14.29 -2.58 21.56
C ILE A 118 13.93 -1.17 22.04
N GLY A 119 12.87 -0.57 21.49
CA GLY A 119 12.50 0.80 21.76
C GLY A 119 13.58 1.81 21.38
N MET A 120 13.33 3.07 21.67
CA MET A 120 14.20 4.22 21.40
C MET A 120 14.46 5.04 22.68
N SER A 121 15.58 5.72 22.74
CA SER A 121 15.83 6.74 23.77
C SER A 121 14.86 7.92 23.59
N GLU A 122 14.58 8.63 24.67
CA GLU A 122 13.72 9.82 24.62
C GLU A 122 14.27 10.89 23.68
N GLU A 123 15.59 11.09 23.70
CA GLU A 123 16.29 12.00 22.80
C GLU A 123 16.07 11.62 21.33
N PHE A 124 16.29 10.34 20.98
CA PHE A 124 16.11 9.87 19.60
C PHE A 124 14.64 9.88 19.18
N ALA A 125 13.70 9.55 20.05
CA ALA A 125 12.26 9.59 19.75
C ALA A 125 11.79 10.97 19.31
N GLY A 126 12.41 12.05 19.85
CA GLY A 126 12.17 13.44 19.43
C GLY A 126 12.57 13.74 17.98
N HIS A 127 13.52 12.98 17.43
CA HIS A 127 14.08 13.15 16.09
C HIS A 127 13.78 11.96 15.15
N ALA A 128 12.97 10.99 15.60
CA ALA A 128 12.73 9.75 14.87
C ALA A 128 12.08 9.94 13.48
N PHE A 129 11.42 11.07 13.28
CA PHE A 129 10.80 11.46 12.00
C PHE A 129 11.71 12.30 11.09
N GLU A 130 12.94 12.61 11.50
CA GLU A 130 13.89 13.31 10.66
C GLU A 130 14.51 12.37 9.63
N MET A 131 14.79 12.88 8.44
CA MET A 131 15.39 12.09 7.35
C MET A 131 16.77 11.57 7.76
N PHE A 132 17.07 10.32 7.38
CA PHE A 132 18.34 9.65 7.67
C PHE A 132 18.64 9.49 9.17
N SER A 133 17.61 9.62 10.02
CA SER A 133 17.75 9.49 11.47
C SER A 133 17.89 8.02 11.86
N GLN A 134 18.93 7.67 12.62
CA GLN A 134 19.20 6.33 13.14
C GLN A 134 19.85 6.43 14.51
N GLU A 135 19.34 5.73 15.52
CA GLU A 135 19.86 5.78 16.89
C GLU A 135 21.28 5.20 17.02
N ASN A 136 21.63 4.18 16.21
CA ASN A 136 22.94 3.54 16.23
C ASN A 136 23.58 3.53 14.84
N LYS A 137 24.59 4.39 14.64
CA LYS A 137 25.39 4.47 13.40
C LYS A 137 26.61 3.52 13.40
N THR A 138 26.73 2.60 14.34
CA THR A 138 27.87 1.69 14.37
C THR A 138 27.72 0.58 13.35
N SER A 139 28.75 0.35 12.54
CA SER A 139 28.86 -0.59 11.43
C SER A 139 28.64 -2.09 11.79
N ARG A 140 28.11 -2.40 12.97
CA ARG A 140 27.80 -3.75 13.47
C ARG A 140 26.37 -3.92 13.95
N THR A 141 25.46 -2.99 13.65
CA THR A 141 24.06 -3.15 14.08
C THR A 141 23.35 -4.15 13.18
N GLN A 142 22.71 -5.11 13.80
CA GLN A 142 21.94 -6.21 13.21
C GLN A 142 20.66 -5.71 12.46
N TYR A 143 20.39 -4.40 12.51
CA TYR A 143 19.19 -3.78 11.96
C TYR A 143 19.58 -2.70 10.95
N GLU A 144 19.73 -3.08 9.70
CA GLU A 144 19.97 -2.15 8.59
C GLU A 144 18.69 -1.41 8.20
N GLY A 145 18.79 -0.12 7.86
CA GLY A 145 17.68 0.69 7.36
C GLY A 145 18.16 2.00 6.76
N THR A 146 17.35 2.60 5.91
CA THR A 146 17.67 3.88 5.25
C THR A 146 17.55 5.08 6.19
N GLY A 147 16.75 4.97 7.26
CA GLY A 147 16.38 6.10 8.12
C GLY A 147 15.36 7.04 7.46
N LEU A 148 14.72 6.60 6.36
CA LEU A 148 13.70 7.37 5.64
C LEU A 148 12.27 6.94 5.95
N GLY A 149 12.06 5.70 6.38
CA GLY A 149 10.71 5.14 6.54
C GLY A 149 9.79 6.00 7.42
N LEU A 150 10.19 6.34 8.65
CA LEU A 150 9.38 7.17 9.54
C LEU A 150 9.17 8.59 9.01
N ALA A 151 10.17 9.17 8.32
CA ALA A 151 10.05 10.48 7.68
C ALA A 151 9.01 10.43 6.54
N ILE A 152 9.03 9.38 5.71
CA ILE A 152 8.03 9.12 4.67
C ILE A 152 6.64 8.97 5.30
N ALA A 153 6.52 8.16 6.36
CA ALA A 153 5.25 7.95 7.06
C ALA A 153 4.66 9.26 7.60
N LYS A 154 5.49 10.11 8.19
CA LYS A 154 5.08 11.44 8.66
C LYS A 154 4.60 12.30 7.49
N LYS A 155 5.36 12.35 6.41
CA LYS A 155 5.03 13.19 5.25
C LYS A 155 3.72 12.75 4.58
N ILE A 156 3.53 11.43 4.40
CA ILE A 156 2.25 10.88 3.88
C ILE A 156 1.11 11.29 4.80
N THR A 157 1.25 11.07 6.12
CA THR A 157 0.21 11.39 7.09
C THR A 157 -0.18 12.87 7.05
N GLU A 158 0.81 13.77 6.99
CA GLU A 158 0.58 15.22 6.90
C GLU A 158 -0.12 15.61 5.59
N ARG A 159 0.26 14.99 4.45
CA ARG A 159 -0.39 15.22 3.15
C ARG A 159 -1.83 14.74 3.12
N LEU A 160 -2.15 13.67 3.83
CA LEU A 160 -3.51 13.18 3.99
C LEU A 160 -4.34 13.98 5.02
N GLY A 161 -3.80 15.08 5.55
CA GLY A 161 -4.46 15.92 6.54
C GLY A 161 -4.54 15.29 7.93
N GLY A 162 -3.74 14.25 8.18
CA GLY A 162 -3.70 13.50 9.44
C GLY A 162 -2.61 13.94 10.40
N THR A 163 -2.47 13.21 11.49
CA THR A 163 -1.40 13.38 12.48
C THR A 163 -0.75 12.05 12.83
N ILE A 164 0.56 12.05 13.10
CA ILE A 164 1.31 10.88 13.55
C ILE A 164 2.02 11.19 14.88
N LYS A 165 1.99 10.25 15.80
CA LYS A 165 2.64 10.35 17.11
C LYS A 165 3.41 9.07 17.40
N ILE A 166 4.54 9.23 18.08
CA ILE A 166 5.37 8.12 18.54
C ILE A 166 5.56 8.21 20.05
N LYS A 167 5.43 7.07 20.72
CA LYS A 167 5.82 6.88 22.12
C LYS A 167 6.76 5.70 22.18
N SER A 168 7.96 5.91 22.70
CA SER A 168 8.96 4.85 22.78
C SER A 168 9.78 4.99 24.06
N LYS A 169 10.24 3.86 24.57
CA LYS A 169 11.16 3.80 25.68
C LYS A 169 12.16 2.65 25.44
N LYS A 170 13.43 2.95 25.60
CA LYS A 170 14.50 1.97 25.38
C LYS A 170 14.31 0.72 26.22
N GLY A 171 14.31 -0.45 25.58
CA GLY A 171 14.06 -1.74 26.18
C GLY A 171 12.60 -2.08 26.48
N CYS A 172 11.65 -1.18 26.18
CA CYS A 172 10.21 -1.38 26.45
C CYS A 172 9.37 -1.46 25.17
N GLY A 173 9.95 -1.08 23.99
CA GLY A 173 9.26 -1.07 22.72
C GLY A 173 8.80 0.31 22.27
N THR A 174 8.01 0.31 21.20
CA THR A 174 7.52 1.53 20.54
C THR A 174 6.04 1.41 20.24
N THR A 175 5.32 2.51 20.34
CA THR A 175 3.94 2.65 19.88
C THR A 175 3.85 3.83 18.93
N VAL A 176 3.36 3.59 17.72
CA VAL A 176 3.05 4.61 16.71
C VAL A 176 1.56 4.68 16.55
N ILE A 177 1.01 5.89 16.58
CA ILE A 177 -0.42 6.16 16.41
C ILE A 177 -0.58 7.23 15.32
N MET A 178 -1.44 6.96 14.36
CA MET A 178 -1.77 7.85 13.25
C MET A 178 -3.27 8.10 13.23
N THR A 179 -3.67 9.35 12.99
CA THR A 179 -5.08 9.69 12.75
C THR A 179 -5.21 10.29 11.36
N ILE A 180 -6.09 9.74 10.54
CA ILE A 180 -6.26 10.15 9.14
C ILE A 180 -7.75 10.38 8.86
N PRO A 181 -8.13 11.57 8.36
CA PRO A 181 -9.48 11.82 7.88
C PRO A 181 -9.67 11.29 6.46
N PHE A 182 -10.82 10.69 6.20
CA PHE A 182 -11.24 10.25 4.87
C PHE A 182 -12.59 10.84 4.52
N LYS A 183 -12.86 11.01 3.24
CA LYS A 183 -14.20 11.30 2.74
C LYS A 183 -15.02 10.02 2.72
N THR A 184 -16.27 10.11 3.19
CA THR A 184 -17.27 9.05 3.16
C THR A 184 -18.24 9.26 1.99
N GLY A 185 -19.32 8.51 1.90
CA GLY A 185 -20.37 8.76 0.92
C GLY A 185 -20.32 7.91 -0.35
N VAL A 186 -19.38 6.96 -0.45
CA VAL A 186 -19.23 6.06 -1.62
C VAL A 186 -19.95 4.72 -1.44
N GLN A 187 -20.59 4.50 -0.29
CA GLN A 187 -21.27 3.24 0.05
C GLN A 187 -22.27 2.77 -1.03
N ASN A 188 -22.99 3.71 -1.65
CA ASN A 188 -23.98 3.36 -2.66
C ASN A 188 -23.37 2.92 -4.01
N LEU A 189 -22.17 3.37 -4.35
CA LEU A 189 -21.53 3.03 -5.63
C LEU A 189 -20.85 1.66 -5.59
N MET A 190 -20.31 1.26 -4.43
CA MET A 190 -19.61 -0.01 -4.31
C MET A 190 -20.48 -1.19 -3.89
N GLN A 191 -21.62 -0.97 -3.21
CA GLN A 191 -22.64 -2.01 -3.06
C GLN A 191 -23.18 -2.51 -4.40
N TYR A 192 -23.17 -1.65 -5.44
CA TYR A 192 -23.49 -2.10 -6.80
C TYR A 192 -22.42 -3.01 -7.39
N THR A 193 -21.14 -2.80 -7.06
CA THR A 193 -20.05 -3.68 -7.55
C THR A 193 -19.92 -4.97 -6.74
N GLU A 194 -20.21 -4.97 -5.43
CA GLU A 194 -20.28 -6.23 -4.64
C GLU A 194 -21.49 -7.08 -5.02
N ASN A 195 -22.64 -6.49 -5.33
CA ASN A 195 -23.80 -7.23 -5.80
C ASN A 195 -23.63 -7.78 -7.22
N VAL A 196 -22.77 -7.18 -8.04
CA VAL A 196 -22.38 -7.74 -9.34
C VAL A 196 -21.38 -8.89 -9.19
N ASN A 197 -20.56 -8.89 -8.12
CA ASN A 197 -19.58 -9.94 -7.84
C ASN A 197 -20.14 -11.12 -7.01
N THR A 198 -21.36 -11.02 -6.45
CA THR A 198 -22.02 -12.12 -5.70
C THR A 198 -23.03 -12.92 -6.51
N GLU A 199 -23.38 -12.47 -7.71
CA GLU A 199 -24.02 -13.37 -8.67
C GLU A 199 -22.93 -14.18 -9.35
N SER A 200 -22.70 -15.39 -8.81
CA SER A 200 -21.89 -16.45 -9.39
C SER A 200 -20.55 -15.98 -10.01
N THR A 201 -19.45 -16.13 -9.26
CA THR A 201 -18.19 -16.52 -9.88
C THR A 201 -18.37 -17.96 -10.41
N GLU A 202 -19.20 -18.16 -11.41
CA GLU A 202 -18.89 -19.16 -12.40
C GLU A 202 -17.52 -18.73 -12.93
N ASP A 203 -16.54 -19.61 -12.83
CA ASP A 203 -15.21 -19.39 -13.42
C ASP A 203 -15.44 -18.97 -14.87
N ILE A 204 -15.31 -17.67 -15.15
CA ILE A 204 -15.36 -17.19 -16.54
C ILE A 204 -14.17 -17.88 -17.19
N PRO A 205 -14.39 -18.74 -18.17
CA PRO A 205 -13.29 -19.41 -18.83
C PRO A 205 -12.42 -18.31 -19.46
N LEU A 206 -11.20 -18.15 -18.96
CA LEU A 206 -10.24 -17.18 -19.48
C LEU A 206 -9.73 -17.63 -20.86
N GLU A 207 -9.93 -18.88 -21.19
CA GLU A 207 -9.51 -19.49 -22.46
C GLU A 207 -10.27 -18.88 -23.64
N GLY A 208 -9.52 -18.29 -24.56
CA GLY A 208 -10.05 -17.65 -25.76
C GLY A 208 -10.41 -16.17 -25.62
N LEU A 209 -10.23 -15.55 -24.46
CA LEU A 209 -10.30 -14.09 -24.34
C LEU A 209 -9.16 -13.42 -25.11
N HIS A 210 -9.41 -12.25 -25.66
CA HIS A 210 -8.43 -11.41 -26.36
C HIS A 210 -7.99 -10.25 -25.50
N ALA A 211 -6.70 -10.18 -25.19
CA ALA A 211 -6.10 -9.09 -24.42
C ALA A 211 -5.12 -8.28 -25.28
N LEU A 212 -5.15 -6.96 -25.14
CA LEU A 212 -4.13 -6.06 -25.66
C LEU A 212 -3.29 -5.54 -24.49
N ILE A 213 -1.95 -5.70 -24.55
CA ILE A 213 -1.02 -5.17 -23.54
C ILE A 213 -0.21 -4.05 -24.17
N ALA A 214 -0.18 -2.89 -23.51
CA ALA A 214 0.70 -1.78 -23.84
C ALA A 214 1.70 -1.54 -22.72
N GLU A 215 2.99 -1.77 -23.00
CA GLU A 215 4.10 -1.69 -22.04
C GLU A 215 5.38 -1.34 -22.82
N ASP A 216 6.12 -0.33 -22.39
CA ASP A 216 7.36 0.12 -23.04
C ASP A 216 8.61 -0.66 -22.63
N ASN A 217 8.53 -1.40 -21.54
CA ASN A 217 9.60 -2.29 -21.10
C ASN A 217 9.40 -3.69 -21.68
N GLU A 218 10.28 -4.08 -22.61
CA GLU A 218 10.23 -5.37 -23.32
C GLU A 218 10.18 -6.58 -22.37
N LEU A 219 10.92 -6.53 -21.25
CA LEU A 219 10.93 -7.62 -20.25
C LEU A 219 9.59 -7.72 -19.49
N ASN A 220 9.00 -6.59 -19.11
CA ASN A 220 7.69 -6.55 -18.45
C ASN A 220 6.61 -7.07 -19.40
N LEU A 221 6.68 -6.64 -20.67
CA LEU A 221 5.77 -7.08 -21.72
C LEU A 221 5.81 -8.59 -21.93
N GLU A 222 7.02 -9.17 -22.02
CA GLU A 222 7.19 -10.63 -22.16
C GLU A 222 6.66 -11.40 -20.95
N ILE A 223 6.91 -10.90 -19.73
CA ILE A 223 6.41 -11.54 -18.50
C ILE A 223 4.88 -11.49 -18.46
N ALA A 224 4.28 -10.32 -18.70
CA ALA A 224 2.83 -10.18 -18.69
C ALA A 224 2.16 -11.05 -19.75
N LYS A 225 2.71 -11.05 -20.98
CA LYS A 225 2.26 -11.92 -22.07
C LYS A 225 2.29 -13.39 -21.65
N PHE A 226 3.43 -13.88 -21.16
CA PHE A 226 3.58 -15.27 -20.73
C PHE A 226 2.55 -15.66 -19.67
N MET A 227 2.34 -14.80 -18.65
CA MET A 227 1.39 -15.08 -17.57
C MET A 227 -0.06 -15.18 -18.05
N LEU A 228 -0.47 -14.38 -19.04
CA LEU A 228 -1.81 -14.42 -19.61
C LEU A 228 -2.00 -15.58 -20.59
N GLU A 229 -1.00 -15.86 -21.41
CA GLU A 229 -1.03 -17.01 -22.34
C GLU A 229 -1.06 -18.35 -21.59
N GLU A 230 -0.42 -18.48 -20.42
CA GLU A 230 -0.55 -19.66 -19.53
C GLU A 230 -1.99 -19.89 -19.05
N LYS A 231 -2.82 -18.85 -19.04
CA LYS A 231 -4.25 -18.93 -18.69
C LYS A 231 -5.17 -19.13 -19.90
N GLY A 232 -4.59 -19.30 -21.08
CA GLY A 232 -5.34 -19.52 -22.32
C GLY A 232 -5.88 -18.24 -22.97
N ILE A 233 -5.39 -17.06 -22.56
CA ILE A 233 -5.75 -15.77 -23.14
C ILE A 233 -4.95 -15.52 -24.40
N CYS A 234 -5.58 -15.06 -25.49
CA CYS A 234 -4.91 -14.61 -26.70
C CYS A 234 -4.38 -13.19 -26.49
N VAL A 235 -3.05 -13.01 -26.53
CA VAL A 235 -2.43 -11.73 -26.17
C VAL A 235 -1.83 -11.06 -27.41
N GLU A 236 -2.21 -9.79 -27.64
CA GLU A 236 -1.52 -8.87 -28.54
C GLU A 236 -0.74 -7.82 -27.72
N CYS A 237 0.45 -7.45 -28.23
CA CYS A 237 1.35 -6.55 -27.53
C CYS A 237 1.52 -5.26 -28.32
N ALA A 238 1.67 -4.14 -27.61
CA ALA A 238 2.05 -2.84 -28.14
C ALA A 238 3.19 -2.28 -27.31
N ALA A 239 4.18 -1.67 -27.96
CA ALA A 239 5.35 -1.11 -27.29
C ALA A 239 5.10 0.32 -26.73
N ASP A 240 4.00 0.95 -27.10
CA ASP A 240 3.56 2.26 -26.58
C ASP A 240 2.04 2.46 -26.73
N GLY A 241 1.54 3.53 -26.11
CA GLY A 241 0.11 3.85 -26.16
C GLY A 241 -0.40 4.19 -27.55
N LYS A 242 0.45 4.69 -28.44
CA LYS A 242 0.07 5.02 -29.82
C LYS A 242 -0.15 3.73 -30.62
N GLU A 243 0.76 2.78 -30.53
CA GLU A 243 0.62 1.48 -31.19
C GLU A 243 -0.62 0.74 -30.66
N ALA A 244 -0.84 0.77 -29.33
CA ALA A 244 -2.04 0.20 -28.72
C ALA A 244 -3.33 0.83 -29.27
N PHE A 245 -3.36 2.16 -29.39
CA PHE A 245 -4.50 2.89 -29.95
C PHE A 245 -4.75 2.54 -31.43
N GLU A 246 -3.70 2.43 -32.24
CA GLU A 246 -3.82 2.05 -33.65
C GLU A 246 -4.36 0.61 -33.79
N LYS A 247 -3.84 -0.35 -33.03
CA LYS A 247 -4.36 -1.73 -33.01
C LYS A 247 -5.81 -1.81 -32.57
N PHE A 248 -6.16 -1.09 -31.51
CA PHE A 248 -7.54 -1.04 -31.03
C PHE A 248 -8.49 -0.42 -32.06
N LYS A 249 -8.06 0.65 -32.74
CA LYS A 249 -8.85 1.34 -33.75
C LYS A 249 -9.06 0.50 -35.01
N GLU A 250 -8.09 -0.34 -35.38
CA GLU A 250 -8.14 -1.18 -36.57
C GLU A 250 -8.88 -2.51 -36.31
N SER A 251 -9.08 -2.88 -35.02
CA SER A 251 -9.81 -4.08 -34.65
C SER A 251 -11.32 -3.94 -34.86
N GLU A 252 -12.00 -5.06 -35.00
CA GLU A 252 -13.47 -5.09 -35.01
C GLU A 252 -14.03 -4.75 -33.62
N PRO A 253 -15.21 -4.10 -33.53
CA PRO A 253 -15.83 -3.80 -32.24
C PRO A 253 -16.03 -5.09 -31.41
N GLY A 254 -15.48 -5.14 -30.20
CA GLY A 254 -15.55 -6.29 -29.30
C GLY A 254 -14.49 -7.37 -29.56
N TYR A 255 -13.46 -7.09 -30.36
CA TYR A 255 -12.35 -8.03 -30.58
C TYR A 255 -11.49 -8.19 -29.32
N TYR A 256 -11.18 -7.10 -28.60
CA TYR A 256 -10.49 -7.16 -27.33
C TYR A 256 -11.49 -7.17 -26.19
N ASP A 257 -11.36 -8.15 -25.30
CA ASP A 257 -12.14 -8.28 -24.07
C ASP A 257 -11.55 -7.42 -22.95
N VAL A 258 -10.20 -7.24 -22.96
CA VAL A 258 -9.47 -6.47 -21.96
C VAL A 258 -8.25 -5.78 -22.54
N ILE A 259 -7.93 -4.58 -22.04
CA ILE A 259 -6.73 -3.84 -22.36
C ILE A 259 -5.96 -3.56 -21.08
N PHE A 260 -4.70 -4.01 -21.02
CA PHE A 260 -3.74 -3.68 -19.98
C PHE A 260 -2.82 -2.59 -20.50
N MET A 261 -2.79 -1.45 -19.83
CA MET A 261 -2.02 -0.30 -20.28
C MET A 261 -1.18 0.27 -19.14
N ASP A 262 0.15 0.32 -19.34
CA ASP A 262 1.00 1.10 -18.45
C ASP A 262 0.69 2.59 -18.59
N ILE A 263 0.59 3.27 -17.45
CA ILE A 263 0.29 4.71 -17.39
C ILE A 263 1.55 5.56 -17.56
N MET A 264 2.74 5.00 -17.54
CA MET A 264 4.01 5.74 -17.61
C MET A 264 4.82 5.44 -18.86
N MET A 265 4.18 5.37 -20.02
CA MET A 265 4.87 5.14 -21.29
C MET A 265 5.31 6.45 -21.97
N PRO A 266 6.47 6.49 -22.64
CA PRO A 266 6.83 7.61 -23.51
C PRO A 266 5.85 7.67 -24.71
N TYR A 267 5.43 8.86 -25.10
CA TYR A 267 4.67 9.25 -26.32
C TYR A 267 3.13 9.21 -26.27
N MET A 268 2.45 8.46 -25.44
CA MET A 268 1.00 8.54 -25.25
C MET A 268 0.60 7.75 -24.00
N ASN A 269 0.01 8.45 -23.05
CA ASN A 269 -0.55 7.86 -21.82
C ASN A 269 -2.06 7.71 -21.99
#